data_0a131ba9c531fff0e35f333295a934d1
#
_entry.id   0a131ba9c531fff0e35f333295a934d1
#
_cell.length_a   1.000
_cell.length_b   1.000
_cell.length_c   1.000
_cell.angle_alpha   90.00
_cell.angle_beta   90.00
_cell.angle_gamma   90.00
#
_symmetry.space_group_name_H-M   'P 1'
#
loop_
_entity.id
_entity.type
_entity.pdbx_description
1 polymer ?
#
loop_
_entity_poly.entity_id
_entity_poly.type
_entity_poly.pdbx_seq_one_letter_code
_entity_poly.pdbx_strand_id
1 'polypeptide(L)'
;MIPYGWHVWRGETSRRYRFKITKSIEALPDAGGIYVMVRRTAFFFLKPIYIGKASNLQSRLDGHERWDESRKKGASERHYLCIRSGNKRQKIEEDLIRRYKPKLNNMLKPRSSEDAPNHASLRSGWMSARDYYSKRGKAA
;
A
#
# COMPACT_ATOMS: atom_id res chain seq x y z
N MET A 1 -8.04 23.64 -12.28
CA MET A 1 -7.16 22.62 -12.84
C MET A 1 -6.99 21.46 -11.89
N ILE A 2 -7.21 20.30 -12.37
CA ILE A 2 -7.13 19.16 -11.50
C ILE A 2 -5.71 18.66 -11.43
N PRO A 3 -5.21 18.47 -10.24
CA PRO A 3 -3.85 17.97 -10.08
C PRO A 3 -3.83 16.47 -10.27
N TYR A 4 -4.12 16.01 -11.44
CA TYR A 4 -4.12 14.60 -11.68
C TYR A 4 -2.74 13.96 -11.58
N GLY A 5 -1.71 14.76 -11.60
CA GLY A 5 -0.38 14.21 -11.58
C GLY A 5 0.06 13.70 -10.21
N TRP A 6 -0.33 14.40 -9.17
CA TRP A 6 0.27 14.20 -7.85
C TRP A 6 -0.74 14.36 -6.73
N HIS A 7 -0.48 13.67 -5.63
CA HIS A 7 -1.23 13.87 -4.40
C HIS A 7 -0.28 13.68 -3.21
N VAL A 8 -0.47 14.48 -2.18
CA VAL A 8 0.35 14.38 -0.97
C VAL A 8 -0.42 13.61 0.09
N TRP A 9 0.12 12.48 0.48
CA TRP A 9 -0.38 11.72 1.61
C TRP A 9 0.47 12.07 2.82
N ARG A 10 -0.17 12.28 3.95
CA ARG A 10 0.54 12.64 5.17
C ARG A 10 0.51 11.48 6.13
N GLY A 11 1.67 11.14 6.70
CA GLY A 11 1.75 10.08 7.68
C GLY A 11 1.31 10.51 9.07
N GLU A 12 1.30 9.57 9.98
CA GLU A 12 0.99 9.84 11.37
C GLU A 12 1.99 10.82 11.99
N THR A 13 3.24 10.76 11.55
CA THR A 13 4.29 11.66 12.01
C THR A 13 4.19 13.06 11.42
N SER A 14 3.16 13.32 10.62
CA SER A 14 2.96 14.57 9.89
C SER A 14 3.89 14.75 8.71
N ARG A 15 4.71 13.77 8.40
CA ARG A 15 5.55 13.84 7.20
C ARG A 15 4.67 13.77 5.97
N ARG A 16 5.05 14.55 4.96
CA ARG A 16 4.33 14.61 3.71
C ARG A 16 5.04 13.77 2.67
N TYR A 17 4.27 12.96 1.97
CA TYR A 17 4.80 12.11 0.92
C TYR A 17 4.07 12.41 -0.37
N ARG A 18 4.82 12.78 -1.38
CA ARG A 18 4.23 13.17 -2.66
C ARG A 18 4.18 11.96 -3.59
N PHE A 19 2.97 11.52 -3.85
CA PHE A 19 2.72 10.36 -4.68
C PHE A 19 2.30 10.79 -6.08
N LYS A 20 2.68 10.01 -7.05
CA LYS A 20 2.20 10.21 -8.42
C LYS A 20 0.95 9.36 -8.62
N ILE A 21 -0.03 9.94 -9.32
CA ILE A 21 -1.31 9.29 -9.58
C ILE A 21 -1.24 8.59 -10.93
N THR A 22 -1.69 7.35 -11.00
CA THR A 22 -1.79 6.64 -12.25
C THR A 22 -3.03 5.77 -12.29
N LYS A 23 -3.61 5.63 -13.48
CA LYS A 23 -4.69 4.68 -13.73
C LYS A 23 -4.22 3.53 -14.61
N SER A 24 -2.99 3.58 -15.05
CA SER A 24 -2.44 2.60 -15.98
C SER A 24 -1.30 1.83 -15.35
N ILE A 25 -1.34 0.51 -15.48
CA ILE A 25 -0.26 -0.36 -15.01
C ILE A 25 1.03 -0.08 -15.77
N GLU A 26 0.90 0.21 -17.07
CA GLU A 26 2.07 0.43 -17.90
C GLU A 26 2.87 1.66 -17.49
N ALA A 27 2.22 2.60 -16.81
CA ALA A 27 2.88 3.81 -16.36
C ALA A 27 3.65 3.62 -15.05
N LEU A 28 3.56 2.45 -14.44
CA LEU A 28 4.25 2.19 -13.19
C LEU A 28 5.73 1.92 -13.44
N PRO A 29 6.60 2.48 -12.60
CA PRO A 29 8.03 2.28 -12.79
C PRO A 29 8.46 0.87 -12.41
N ASP A 30 9.54 0.44 -13.03
CA ASP A 30 10.21 -0.82 -12.73
C ASP A 30 11.18 -0.57 -11.58
N ALA A 31 10.64 -0.21 -10.43
CA ALA A 31 11.43 0.20 -9.29
C ALA A 31 10.65 -0.01 -8.00
N GLY A 32 11.34 -0.03 -6.89
CA GLY A 32 10.71 -0.21 -5.59
C GLY A 32 9.98 1.03 -5.12
N GLY A 33 8.95 0.83 -4.32
CA GLY A 33 8.22 1.95 -3.79
C GLY A 33 7.04 1.58 -2.92
N ILE A 34 6.27 2.61 -2.63
CA ILE A 34 5.02 2.51 -1.87
C ILE A 34 3.88 2.77 -2.83
N TYR A 35 2.78 2.08 -2.64
CA TYR A 35 1.60 2.34 -3.45
C TYR A 35 0.37 2.44 -2.57
N VAL A 36 -0.62 3.16 -3.08
CA VAL A 36 -1.91 3.32 -2.42
C VAL A 36 -2.99 3.07 -3.45
N MET A 37 -3.93 2.21 -3.12
CA MET A 37 -5.12 2.02 -3.94
C MET A 37 -6.17 2.96 -3.39
N VAL A 38 -6.71 3.83 -4.24
CA VAL A 38 -7.43 5.01 -3.80
C VAL A 38 -8.83 5.07 -4.39
N ARG A 39 -9.78 5.40 -3.53
CA ARG A 39 -11.12 5.75 -3.93
C ARG A 39 -11.21 7.27 -4.02
N ARG A 40 -11.61 7.77 -5.18
CA ARG A 40 -11.83 9.19 -5.38
C ARG A 40 -13.31 9.47 -5.48
N THR A 41 -13.80 10.37 -4.65
CA THR A 41 -15.19 10.77 -4.64
C THR A 41 -15.25 12.27 -4.89
N ALA A 42 -16.05 12.71 -5.86
CA ALA A 42 -16.27 14.12 -6.12
C ALA A 42 -14.98 14.91 -6.27
N PHE A 43 -13.99 14.37 -6.97
CA PHE A 43 -12.71 15.03 -7.24
C PHE A 43 -11.81 15.23 -6.04
N PHE A 44 -12.39 15.66 -4.92
CA PHE A 44 -11.59 16.18 -3.80
C PHE A 44 -11.37 15.15 -2.70
N PHE A 45 -12.28 14.21 -2.58
CA PHE A 45 -12.22 13.30 -1.46
C PHE A 45 -11.54 12.02 -1.89
N LEU A 46 -10.33 11.83 -1.38
CA LEU A 46 -9.54 10.66 -1.67
C LEU A 46 -9.45 9.84 -0.40
N LYS A 47 -9.78 8.56 -0.52
CA LYS A 47 -9.72 7.65 0.60
C LYS A 47 -8.78 6.51 0.25
N PRO A 48 -7.75 6.26 1.07
CA PRO A 48 -6.91 5.10 0.83
C PRO A 48 -7.66 3.84 1.20
N ILE A 49 -7.74 2.94 0.24
CA ILE A 49 -8.41 1.65 0.45
C ILE A 49 -7.40 0.60 0.87
N TYR A 50 -6.19 0.66 0.33
CA TYR A 50 -5.13 -0.26 0.66
C TYR A 50 -3.79 0.41 0.43
N ILE A 51 -2.87 0.24 1.37
CA ILE A 51 -1.52 0.78 1.29
C ILE A 51 -0.55 -0.38 1.33
N GLY A 52 0.43 -0.37 0.44
CA GLY A 52 1.42 -1.43 0.39
C GLY A 52 2.78 -0.95 -0.06
N LYS A 53 3.73 -1.85 -0.04
CA LYS A 53 5.08 -1.58 -0.53
C LYS A 53 5.48 -2.69 -1.49
N ALA A 54 6.44 -2.40 -2.34
CA ALA A 54 6.90 -3.37 -3.32
C ALA A 54 8.37 -3.14 -3.63
N SER A 55 9.08 -4.22 -3.89
CA SER A 55 10.44 -4.10 -4.40
C SER A 55 10.43 -3.73 -5.88
N ASN A 56 9.33 -3.99 -6.57
CA ASN A 56 9.12 -3.57 -7.94
C ASN A 56 7.64 -3.25 -8.12
N LEU A 57 7.35 -1.96 -8.33
CA LEU A 57 5.97 -1.49 -8.40
C LEU A 57 5.22 -2.08 -9.59
N GLN A 58 5.83 -2.10 -10.76
CA GLN A 58 5.14 -2.56 -11.94
C GLN A 58 4.76 -4.04 -11.83
N SER A 59 5.71 -4.87 -11.49
CA SER A 59 5.43 -6.31 -11.41
C SER A 59 4.50 -6.64 -10.26
N ARG A 60 4.58 -5.90 -9.16
CA ARG A 60 3.72 -6.17 -8.02
C ARG A 60 2.27 -5.77 -8.27
N LEU A 61 2.07 -4.63 -8.92
CA LEU A 61 0.72 -4.12 -9.15
C LEU A 61 0.06 -4.75 -10.38
N ASP A 62 0.86 -5.34 -11.24
CA ASP A 62 0.31 -6.09 -12.36
C ASP A 62 -0.29 -7.38 -11.81
N GLY A 63 -1.62 -7.46 -11.87
CA GLY A 63 -2.33 -8.62 -11.35
C GLY A 63 -2.34 -8.71 -9.83
N HIS A 64 -2.24 -7.57 -9.16
CA HIS A 64 -2.25 -7.56 -7.69
C HIS A 64 -3.59 -8.09 -7.18
N GLU A 65 -3.52 -9.07 -6.30
CA GLU A 65 -4.73 -9.74 -5.80
C GLU A 65 -5.64 -8.82 -5.00
N ARG A 66 -5.10 -7.75 -4.42
CA ARG A 66 -5.92 -6.81 -3.65
C ARG A 66 -6.57 -5.75 -4.52
N TRP A 67 -6.21 -5.68 -5.78
CA TRP A 67 -6.80 -4.68 -6.66
C TRP A 67 -8.30 -4.92 -6.86
N ASP A 68 -8.69 -6.17 -7.09
CA ASP A 68 -10.10 -6.48 -7.27
C ASP A 68 -10.90 -6.19 -6.01
N GLU A 69 -10.36 -6.55 -4.85
CA GLU A 69 -11.01 -6.25 -3.59
C GLU A 69 -11.11 -4.75 -3.34
N SER A 70 -10.05 -4.02 -3.69
CA SER A 70 -10.04 -2.57 -3.56
C SER A 70 -11.08 -1.92 -4.47
N ARG A 71 -11.21 -2.43 -5.69
CA ARG A 71 -12.20 -1.91 -6.63
C ARG A 71 -13.62 -2.11 -6.12
N LYS A 72 -13.88 -3.24 -5.51
CA LYS A 72 -15.19 -3.50 -4.91
C LYS A 72 -15.50 -2.50 -3.81
N LYS A 73 -14.49 -1.96 -3.18
CA LYS A 73 -14.65 -0.93 -2.17
C LYS A 73 -14.58 0.47 -2.75
N GLY A 74 -14.53 0.59 -4.06
CA GLY A 74 -14.60 1.87 -4.74
C GLY A 74 -13.28 2.43 -5.23
N ALA A 75 -12.19 1.68 -5.11
CA ALA A 75 -10.92 2.16 -5.63
C ALA A 75 -10.98 2.35 -7.13
N SER A 76 -10.44 3.45 -7.60
CA SER A 76 -10.45 3.80 -9.01
C SER A 76 -9.09 4.19 -9.54
N GLU A 77 -8.13 4.40 -8.68
CA GLU A 77 -6.80 4.83 -9.10
C GLU A 77 -5.75 4.30 -8.16
N ARG A 78 -4.52 4.28 -8.64
CA ARG A 78 -3.36 3.88 -7.85
C ARG A 78 -2.42 5.07 -7.75
N HIS A 79 -1.86 5.24 -6.55
CA HIS A 79 -0.82 6.24 -6.33
C HIS A 79 0.47 5.51 -5.99
N TYR A 80 1.61 6.05 -6.42
CA TYR A 80 2.88 5.42 -6.09
C TYR A 80 3.95 6.46 -5.78
N LEU A 81 4.92 6.01 -5.00
CA LEU A 81 6.09 6.79 -4.63
C LEU A 81 7.29 5.88 -4.71
N CYS A 82 8.28 6.24 -5.53
CA CYS A 82 9.47 5.42 -5.67
C CYS A 82 10.39 5.63 -4.47
N ILE A 83 10.74 4.55 -3.81
CA ILE A 83 11.67 4.56 -2.69
C ILE A 83 12.58 3.34 -2.84
N ARG A 84 13.85 3.57 -3.03
CA ARG A 84 14.80 2.48 -3.27
C ARG A 84 15.11 1.66 -2.03
N SER A 85 15.24 2.33 -0.90
CA SER A 85 15.62 1.64 0.33
C SER A 85 14.47 0.84 0.90
N GLY A 86 14.69 -0.44 1.14
CA GLY A 86 13.69 -1.29 1.75
C GLY A 86 13.31 -0.83 3.14
N ASN A 87 14.28 -0.35 3.91
CA ASN A 87 14.01 0.16 5.25
C ASN A 87 13.15 1.41 5.20
N LYS A 88 13.43 2.31 4.28
CA LYS A 88 12.61 3.51 4.13
C LYS A 88 11.21 3.16 3.65
N ARG A 89 11.09 2.21 2.75
CA ARG A 89 9.78 1.77 2.29
C ARG A 89 8.94 1.29 3.46
N GLN A 90 9.52 0.48 4.32
CA GLN A 90 8.78 -0.04 5.46
C GLN A 90 8.34 1.07 6.40
N LYS A 91 9.23 2.01 6.68
CA LYS A 91 8.91 3.11 7.58
C LYS A 91 7.79 3.98 7.02
N ILE A 92 7.83 4.27 5.73
CA ILE A 92 6.82 5.10 5.10
C ILE A 92 5.49 4.36 5.07
N GLU A 93 5.50 3.09 4.71
CA GLU A 93 4.29 2.30 4.70
C GLU A 93 3.64 2.28 6.09
N GLU A 94 4.42 2.03 7.11
CA GLU A 94 3.92 2.00 8.48
C GLU A 94 3.35 3.34 8.90
N ASP A 95 4.05 4.40 8.56
CA ASP A 95 3.61 5.74 8.90
C ASP A 95 2.26 6.06 8.28
N LEU A 96 2.09 5.70 7.03
CA LEU A 96 0.83 5.94 6.33
C LEU A 96 -0.30 5.03 6.85
N ILE A 97 0.01 3.77 7.09
CA ILE A 97 -1.00 2.85 7.61
C ILE A 97 -1.47 3.28 8.99
N ARG A 98 -0.57 3.76 9.83
CA ARG A 98 -0.96 4.24 11.15
C ARG A 98 -1.87 5.44 11.07
N ARG A 99 -1.65 6.29 10.10
CA ARG A 99 -2.47 7.49 9.90
C ARG A 99 -3.85 7.15 9.39
N TYR A 100 -3.92 6.36 8.34
CA TYR A 100 -5.17 6.16 7.62
C TYR A 100 -5.90 4.89 8.00
N LYS A 101 -5.20 3.90 8.48
CA LYS A 101 -5.77 2.62 8.90
C LYS A 101 -6.79 2.09 7.90
N PRO A 102 -6.38 1.88 6.64
CA PRO A 102 -7.35 1.46 5.63
C PRO A 102 -7.97 0.13 6.05
N LYS A 103 -9.28 0.02 5.83
CA LYS A 103 -9.98 -1.18 6.26
C LYS A 103 -9.40 -2.45 5.66
N LEU A 104 -9.04 -2.41 4.40
CA LEU A 104 -8.52 -3.60 3.74
C LEU A 104 -7.19 -4.04 4.35
N ASN A 105 -6.34 -3.09 4.75
CA ASN A 105 -5.13 -3.42 5.47
C ASN A 105 -5.45 -4.06 6.82
N ASN A 106 -6.41 -3.51 7.53
CA ASN A 106 -6.78 -4.03 8.84
C ASN A 106 -7.39 -5.42 8.76
N MET A 107 -8.22 -5.66 7.76
CA MET A 107 -8.84 -6.96 7.56
C MET A 107 -7.81 -8.06 7.31
N LEU A 108 -6.67 -7.70 6.75
CA LEU A 108 -5.63 -8.65 6.40
C LEU A 108 -4.52 -8.71 7.43
N LYS A 109 -4.59 -7.85 8.44
CA LYS A 109 -3.59 -7.82 9.49
C LYS A 109 -3.72 -9.04 10.38
N PRO A 110 -2.62 -9.69 10.77
CA PRO A 110 -2.70 -10.79 11.73
C PRO A 110 -3.29 -10.29 13.04
N ARG A 111 -4.23 -11.06 13.59
CA ARG A 111 -4.90 -10.64 14.82
C ARG A 111 -4.02 -10.85 16.03
N SER A 112 -3.22 -11.89 16.01
CA SER A 112 -2.33 -12.20 17.11
C SER A 112 -1.16 -13.01 16.57
N SER A 113 -0.16 -13.20 17.40
CA SER A 113 0.97 -14.00 17.00
C SER A 113 0.59 -15.48 16.79
N GLU A 114 -0.47 -15.92 17.43
CA GLU A 114 -0.94 -17.29 17.20
C GLU A 114 -1.65 -17.43 15.87
N ASP A 115 -2.35 -16.40 15.47
CA ASP A 115 -3.06 -16.43 14.19
C ASP A 115 -2.11 -16.31 13.02
N ALA A 116 -1.03 -15.59 13.22
CA ALA A 116 -0.04 -15.46 12.20
C ALA A 116 0.87 -16.67 12.21
N PRO A 117 1.37 -17.09 11.08
CA PRO A 117 2.42 -18.11 11.10
C PRO A 117 3.52 -17.60 12.00
N ASN A 118 4.11 -18.48 12.73
CA ASN A 118 5.15 -18.11 13.65
C ASN A 118 6.39 -17.69 12.89
N HIS A 119 6.41 -16.47 12.43
CA HIS A 119 7.47 -15.96 11.62
C HIS A 119 8.22 -14.85 12.28
N ALA A 120 9.52 -14.94 12.18
CA ALA A 120 10.38 -13.87 12.63
C ALA A 120 10.01 -12.54 12.01
N SER A 121 9.55 -12.58 10.79
CA SER A 121 9.21 -11.36 10.08
C SER A 121 8.06 -10.60 10.71
N LEU A 122 7.30 -11.24 11.57
CA LEU A 122 6.21 -10.55 12.24
C LEU A 122 6.61 -10.00 13.59
N ARG A 123 7.78 -10.35 14.07
CA ARG A 123 8.20 -9.94 15.41
C ARG A 123 8.47 -8.47 15.54
N SER A 124 8.96 -7.88 14.50
CA SER A 124 9.36 -6.49 14.55
C SER A 124 8.16 -5.55 14.53
N GLY A 125 6.98 -6.11 14.66
CA GLY A 125 5.79 -5.34 14.66
C GLY A 125 4.94 -5.62 13.45
N TRP A 126 4.31 -4.61 12.97
CA TRP A 126 3.36 -4.73 11.90
C TRP A 126 4.04 -4.89 10.57
N MET A 127 3.54 -5.77 9.74
CA MET A 127 3.97 -5.86 8.35
C MET A 127 2.75 -5.69 7.46
N SER A 128 2.97 -5.31 6.23
CA SER A 128 1.85 -5.10 5.32
C SER A 128 1.11 -6.41 5.10
N ALA A 129 -0.18 -6.28 4.83
CA ALA A 129 -1.00 -7.45 4.56
C ALA A 129 -0.42 -8.25 3.40
N ARG A 130 0.07 -7.55 2.38
CA ARG A 130 0.66 -8.22 1.24
C ARG A 130 1.86 -9.06 1.65
N ASP A 131 2.74 -8.49 2.45
CA ASP A 131 3.95 -9.22 2.85
C ASP A 131 3.61 -10.40 3.71
N TYR A 132 2.65 -10.24 4.59
CA TYR A 132 2.20 -11.32 5.43
C TYR A 132 1.69 -12.49 4.60
N TYR A 133 0.79 -12.21 3.68
CA TYR A 133 0.21 -13.28 2.88
C TYR A 133 1.20 -13.84 1.88
N SER A 134 2.11 -13.04 1.40
CA SER A 134 3.15 -13.53 0.52
C SER A 134 4.04 -14.54 1.24
N LYS A 135 4.40 -14.25 2.47
CA LYS A 135 5.23 -15.18 3.24
C LYS A 135 4.48 -16.45 3.58
N ARG A 136 3.20 -16.33 3.89
CA ARG A 136 2.39 -17.52 4.15
C ARG A 136 2.30 -18.40 2.92
N GLY A 137 2.11 -17.78 1.78
CA GLY A 137 2.04 -18.52 0.53
C GLY A 137 3.32 -19.27 0.25
N LYS A 138 4.45 -18.67 0.56
CA LYS A 138 5.73 -19.34 0.38
C LYS A 138 5.96 -20.44 1.40
N ALA A 139 5.47 -20.25 2.61
CA ALA A 139 5.63 -21.23 3.67
C ALA A 139 4.71 -22.42 3.47
N ALA A 140 3.64 -22.23 2.79
CA ALA A 140 2.72 -23.32 2.47
C ALA A 140 3.21 -24.11 1.24
#